data_4fe687f42832d34de9dd035cd9dd85bc
#
_entry.id   4fe687f42832d34de9dd035cd9dd85bc
#
_cell.length_a   1.000
_cell.length_b   1.000
_cell.length_c   1.000
_cell.angle_alpha   90.00
_cell.angle_beta   90.00
_cell.angle_gamma   90.00
#
_symmetry.space_group_name_H-M   'P 1'
#
loop_
_entity.id
_entity.type
_entity.pdbx_description
1 polymer ?
#
loop_
_entity_poly.entity_id
_entity_poly.type
_entity_poly.pdbx_seq_one_letter_code
_entity_poly.pdbx_strand_id
1 'polypeptide(L)'
;PKTIIGPISERRVQSLSDQWRASVGRSPSPEQKKSLLIAELDRDMLFQRALDEGLHHRDGVVYQRLLRNMDFLELADDQSDKALHRQAIRMRLHLGDEVIKRRLIQRMQQSLLAANRPSPPTEAAVLRAFNDRTADLRQPALYSIQHIYFPRDRRDDREAFESRIDWTSLDANQALQYGFPFLSGYRFVDHTLAQLAGQFGTQFVEQLRADSATKNVWLGPLESTFGMHYVWLENFQPERDARLPEVRQSLINDLQKQANIAALRTSVNQLRRSYEIVR
;
A
#
# COMPACT_ATOMS: atom_id res chain seq x y z
N PRO A 1 4.06 -6.61 42.66
CA PRO A 1 3.77 -7.73 41.74
C PRO A 1 3.62 -7.17 40.34
N LYS A 2 4.18 -7.89 39.36
CA LYS A 2 4.00 -7.52 37.95
C LYS A 2 2.61 -7.96 37.48
N THR A 3 2.00 -7.19 36.58
CA THR A 3 0.76 -7.60 35.92
C THR A 3 1.04 -8.79 35.01
N ILE A 4 0.17 -9.81 35.10
CA ILE A 4 0.28 -11.05 34.32
C ILE A 4 -0.40 -10.86 32.97
N ILE A 5 0.30 -11.23 31.88
CA ILE A 5 -0.22 -11.25 30.52
C ILE A 5 -0.23 -12.71 30.02
N GLY A 6 -1.37 -13.19 29.58
CA GLY A 6 -1.59 -14.59 29.18
C GLY A 6 -2.12 -15.45 30.33
N PRO A 7 -2.18 -16.77 30.14
CA PRO A 7 -1.94 -17.48 28.88
C PRO A 7 -3.05 -17.18 27.83
N ILE A 8 -2.71 -17.42 26.56
CA ILE A 8 -3.68 -17.30 25.46
C ILE A 8 -4.56 -18.55 25.49
N SER A 9 -5.89 -18.37 25.48
CA SER A 9 -6.83 -19.48 25.46
C SER A 9 -6.70 -20.36 24.21
N GLU A 10 -6.96 -21.66 24.33
CA GLU A 10 -6.91 -22.60 23.20
C GLU A 10 -7.79 -22.16 22.03
N ARG A 11 -8.99 -21.64 22.30
CA ARG A 11 -9.88 -21.09 21.28
C ARG A 11 -9.22 -19.95 20.49
N ARG A 12 -8.49 -19.07 21.16
CA ARG A 12 -7.79 -17.94 20.52
C ARG A 12 -6.58 -18.42 19.72
N VAL A 13 -5.85 -19.41 20.22
CA VAL A 13 -4.76 -20.09 19.48
C VAL A 13 -5.27 -20.70 18.18
N GLN A 14 -6.41 -21.39 18.24
CA GLN A 14 -7.06 -21.97 17.06
C GLN A 14 -7.48 -20.90 16.08
N SER A 15 -8.12 -19.82 16.54
CA SER A 15 -8.53 -18.69 15.68
C SER A 15 -7.34 -18.05 14.95
N LEU A 16 -6.20 -17.85 15.60
CA LEU A 16 -4.99 -17.34 14.97
C LEU A 16 -4.47 -18.28 13.86
N SER A 17 -4.52 -19.60 14.12
CA SER A 17 -4.10 -20.59 13.14
C SER A 17 -5.03 -20.65 11.92
N ASP A 18 -6.34 -20.48 12.13
CA ASP A 18 -7.33 -20.46 11.06
C ASP A 18 -7.26 -19.18 10.22
N GLN A 19 -7.03 -18.03 10.84
CA GLN A 19 -6.77 -16.76 10.14
C GLN A 19 -5.50 -16.83 9.29
N TRP A 20 -4.44 -17.44 9.83
CA TRP A 20 -3.21 -17.69 9.06
C TRP A 20 -3.48 -18.57 7.84
N ARG A 21 -4.22 -19.68 8.03
CA ARG A 21 -4.57 -20.59 6.94
C ARG A 21 -5.39 -19.89 5.86
N ALA A 22 -6.35 -19.07 6.25
CA ALA A 22 -7.17 -18.28 5.32
C ALA A 22 -6.33 -17.28 4.49
N SER A 23 -5.28 -16.69 5.09
CA SER A 23 -4.42 -15.70 4.41
C SER A 23 -3.32 -16.33 3.56
N VAL A 24 -2.74 -17.45 4.01
CA VAL A 24 -1.53 -18.05 3.42
C VAL A 24 -1.81 -19.34 2.64
N GLY A 25 -3.03 -19.90 2.77
CA GLY A 25 -3.44 -21.15 2.12
C GLY A 25 -2.91 -22.44 2.77
N ARG A 26 -2.15 -22.34 3.88
CA ARG A 26 -1.61 -23.51 4.62
C ARG A 26 -1.55 -23.24 6.12
N SER A 27 -1.49 -24.29 6.92
CA SER A 27 -1.31 -24.16 8.38
C SER A 27 0.06 -23.56 8.74
N PRO A 28 0.15 -22.80 9.85
CA PRO A 28 1.44 -22.26 10.32
C PRO A 28 2.37 -23.39 10.79
N SER A 29 3.67 -23.25 10.50
CA SER A 29 4.70 -24.12 11.08
C SER A 29 4.78 -23.91 12.61
N PRO A 30 5.45 -24.81 13.37
CA PRO A 30 5.65 -24.64 14.81
C PRO A 30 6.30 -23.28 15.15
N GLU A 31 7.30 -22.84 14.39
CA GLU A 31 7.98 -21.54 14.57
C GLU A 31 7.06 -20.36 14.25
N GLN A 32 6.28 -20.48 13.17
CA GLN A 32 5.27 -19.48 12.80
C GLN A 32 4.18 -19.38 13.85
N LYS A 33 3.70 -20.53 14.37
CA LYS A 33 2.73 -20.56 15.47
C LYS A 33 3.29 -19.88 16.72
N LYS A 34 4.54 -20.18 17.10
CA LYS A 34 5.22 -19.51 18.22
C LYS A 34 5.30 -17.99 18.02
N SER A 35 5.63 -17.55 16.81
CA SER A 35 5.70 -16.12 16.48
C SER A 35 4.33 -15.44 16.57
N LEU A 36 3.27 -16.11 16.10
CA LEU A 36 1.88 -15.61 16.22
C LEU A 36 1.46 -15.46 17.69
N LEU A 37 1.79 -16.44 18.53
CA LEU A 37 1.49 -16.38 19.97
C LEU A 37 2.24 -15.24 20.67
N ILE A 38 3.53 -15.04 20.35
CA ILE A 38 4.31 -13.92 20.89
C ILE A 38 3.70 -12.58 20.46
N ALA A 39 3.35 -12.44 19.18
CA ALA A 39 2.72 -11.22 18.68
C ALA A 39 1.39 -10.93 19.37
N GLU A 40 0.60 -11.97 19.65
CA GLU A 40 -0.68 -11.82 20.33
C GLU A 40 -0.53 -11.45 21.82
N LEU A 41 0.46 -12.02 22.52
CA LEU A 41 0.83 -11.60 23.88
C LEU A 41 1.31 -10.14 23.93
N ASP A 42 2.05 -9.69 22.90
CA ASP A 42 2.45 -8.29 22.80
C ASP A 42 1.25 -7.36 22.59
N ARG A 43 0.26 -7.79 21.82
CA ARG A 43 -0.99 -7.03 21.65
C ARG A 43 -1.73 -6.89 22.96
N ASP A 44 -1.84 -7.96 23.74
CA ASP A 44 -2.49 -7.93 25.05
C ASP A 44 -1.74 -7.04 26.03
N MET A 45 -0.42 -7.12 26.05
CA MET A 45 0.46 -6.26 26.86
C MET A 45 0.31 -4.78 26.49
N LEU A 46 0.34 -4.45 25.20
CA LEU A 46 0.17 -3.07 24.73
C LEU A 46 -1.22 -2.53 25.05
N PHE A 47 -2.25 -3.37 24.93
CA PHE A 47 -3.61 -3.00 25.31
C PHE A 47 -3.72 -2.73 26.81
N GLN A 48 -3.17 -3.64 27.65
CA GLN A 48 -3.15 -3.44 29.08
C GLN A 48 -2.41 -2.16 29.47
N ARG A 49 -1.25 -1.91 28.86
CA ARG A 49 -0.49 -0.67 29.09
C ARG A 49 -1.29 0.59 28.68
N ALA A 50 -2.02 0.54 27.58
CA ALA A 50 -2.88 1.64 27.16
C ALA A 50 -4.01 1.91 28.17
N LEU A 51 -4.56 0.87 28.79
CA LEU A 51 -5.55 0.98 29.86
C LEU A 51 -4.93 1.58 31.14
N ASP A 52 -3.76 1.10 31.54
CA ASP A 52 -3.02 1.60 32.71
C ASP A 52 -2.66 3.09 32.58
N GLU A 53 -2.37 3.56 31.36
CA GLU A 53 -2.12 4.98 31.06
C GLU A 53 -3.41 5.79 30.85
N GLY A 54 -4.58 5.17 30.97
CA GLY A 54 -5.88 5.83 30.82
C GLY A 54 -6.18 6.35 29.43
N LEU A 55 -5.57 5.78 28.36
CA LEU A 55 -5.77 6.21 26.99
C LEU A 55 -7.24 6.05 26.53
N HIS A 56 -7.94 5.04 27.06
CA HIS A 56 -9.35 4.80 26.78
C HIS A 56 -10.29 5.91 27.25
N HIS A 57 -9.87 6.75 28.21
CA HIS A 57 -10.62 7.92 28.66
C HIS A 57 -10.38 9.18 27.81
N ARG A 58 -9.28 9.23 27.07
CA ARG A 58 -8.80 10.44 26.37
C ARG A 58 -8.87 10.34 24.85
N ASP A 59 -9.16 9.17 24.29
CA ASP A 59 -9.23 8.97 22.84
C ASP A 59 -10.66 9.21 22.33
N GLY A 60 -10.82 10.21 21.44
CA GLY A 60 -12.13 10.58 20.91
C GLY A 60 -12.79 9.48 20.05
N VAL A 61 -12.00 8.61 19.40
CA VAL A 61 -12.54 7.48 18.64
C VAL A 61 -13.14 6.44 19.57
N VAL A 62 -12.46 6.16 20.69
CA VAL A 62 -12.97 5.25 21.74
C VAL A 62 -14.25 5.83 22.35
N TYR A 63 -14.27 7.12 22.67
CA TYR A 63 -15.46 7.82 23.18
C TYR A 63 -16.66 7.64 22.25
N GLN A 64 -16.51 7.99 20.99
CA GLN A 64 -17.57 7.87 19.99
C GLN A 64 -18.01 6.42 19.75
N ARG A 65 -17.08 5.48 19.83
CA ARG A 65 -17.39 4.06 19.70
C ARG A 65 -18.23 3.55 20.86
N LEU A 66 -17.90 3.96 22.09
CA LEU A 66 -18.65 3.58 23.28
C LEU A 66 -20.07 4.16 23.27
N LEU A 67 -20.28 5.39 22.81
CA LEU A 67 -21.62 5.96 22.66
C LEU A 67 -22.45 5.14 21.68
N ARG A 68 -21.89 4.79 20.52
CA ARG A 68 -22.58 3.93 19.54
C ARG A 68 -22.89 2.53 20.08
N ASN A 69 -22.01 1.97 20.91
CA ASN A 69 -22.28 0.68 21.55
C ASN A 69 -23.43 0.77 22.56
N MET A 70 -23.55 1.90 23.29
CA MET A 70 -24.67 2.15 24.20
C MET A 70 -26.00 2.34 23.45
N ASP A 71 -25.97 3.05 22.33
CA ASP A 71 -27.14 3.25 21.46
C ASP A 71 -27.61 1.89 20.87
N PHE A 72 -26.68 1.09 20.37
CA PHE A 72 -26.97 -0.26 19.85
C PHE A 72 -27.57 -1.20 20.91
N LEU A 73 -27.21 -1.03 22.19
CA LEU A 73 -27.76 -1.79 23.30
C LEU A 73 -29.11 -1.20 23.83
N GLU A 74 -29.65 -0.18 23.17
CA GLU A 74 -30.87 0.54 23.57
C GLU A 74 -30.80 1.10 25.00
N LEU A 75 -29.59 1.49 25.43
CA LEU A 75 -29.32 2.05 26.76
C LEU A 75 -29.14 3.57 26.75
N ALA A 76 -29.46 4.20 25.61
CA ALA A 76 -29.21 5.63 25.38
C ALA A 76 -30.37 6.54 25.82
N ASP A 77 -31.23 6.09 26.70
CA ASP A 77 -32.40 6.86 27.22
C ASP A 77 -31.98 8.24 27.76
N ASP A 78 -32.55 9.31 27.24
CA ASP A 78 -32.48 10.74 27.67
C ASP A 78 -31.24 11.20 28.48
N GLN A 79 -30.14 10.44 28.43
CA GLN A 79 -28.92 10.72 29.17
C GLN A 79 -27.95 11.56 28.30
N SER A 80 -27.16 12.39 28.95
CA SER A 80 -26.08 13.08 28.25
C SER A 80 -24.97 12.12 27.81
N ASP A 81 -24.31 12.40 26.69
CA ASP A 81 -23.15 11.64 26.16
C ASP A 81 -22.09 11.33 27.23
N LYS A 82 -21.85 12.29 28.14
CA LYS A 82 -20.91 12.08 29.25
C LYS A 82 -21.39 11.06 30.26
N ALA A 83 -22.69 10.98 30.50
CA ALA A 83 -23.28 9.99 31.42
C ALA A 83 -23.24 8.60 30.77
N LEU A 84 -23.63 8.50 29.50
CA LEU A 84 -23.56 7.27 28.70
C LEU A 84 -22.14 6.73 28.60
N HIS A 85 -21.16 7.58 28.32
CA HIS A 85 -19.75 7.17 28.27
C HIS A 85 -19.28 6.61 29.62
N ARG A 86 -19.59 7.28 30.75
CA ARG A 86 -19.25 6.76 32.09
C ARG A 86 -19.92 5.41 32.37
N GLN A 87 -21.15 5.23 31.92
CA GLN A 87 -21.88 3.97 32.07
C GLN A 87 -21.21 2.88 31.23
N ALA A 88 -20.87 3.14 29.96
CA ALA A 88 -20.19 2.20 29.08
C ALA A 88 -18.84 1.73 29.68
N ILE A 89 -18.07 2.66 30.29
CA ILE A 89 -16.83 2.32 31.00
C ILE A 89 -17.10 1.44 32.22
N ARG A 90 -18.13 1.75 33.05
CA ARG A 90 -18.51 0.89 34.20
C ARG A 90 -18.93 -0.50 33.77
N MET A 91 -19.65 -0.63 32.64
CA MET A 91 -20.05 -1.88 32.02
C MET A 91 -18.87 -2.60 31.34
N ARG A 92 -17.69 -2.02 31.32
CA ARG A 92 -16.47 -2.57 30.70
C ARG A 92 -16.60 -2.87 29.20
N LEU A 93 -17.47 -2.16 28.46
CA LEU A 93 -17.67 -2.37 27.02
C LEU A 93 -16.38 -2.16 26.22
N HIS A 94 -15.46 -1.33 26.70
CA HIS A 94 -14.15 -1.08 26.10
C HIS A 94 -13.21 -2.29 26.13
N LEU A 95 -13.44 -3.29 27.00
CA LEU A 95 -12.58 -4.47 27.12
C LEU A 95 -12.90 -5.54 26.07
N GLY A 96 -14.19 -5.65 25.66
CA GLY A 96 -14.65 -6.65 24.70
C GLY A 96 -14.71 -6.16 23.25
N ASP A 97 -14.53 -4.88 22.98
CA ASP A 97 -14.63 -4.30 21.64
C ASP A 97 -13.26 -4.33 20.92
N GLU A 98 -13.14 -5.17 19.88
CA GLU A 98 -11.91 -5.34 19.12
C GLU A 98 -11.48 -4.06 18.36
N VAL A 99 -12.42 -3.18 18.00
CA VAL A 99 -12.09 -1.89 17.36
C VAL A 99 -11.41 -0.97 18.37
N ILE A 100 -11.94 -0.92 19.61
CA ILE A 100 -11.31 -0.16 20.71
C ILE A 100 -9.95 -0.74 21.03
N LYS A 101 -9.84 -2.07 21.13
CA LYS A 101 -8.56 -2.74 21.41
C LYS A 101 -7.50 -2.37 20.38
N ARG A 102 -7.81 -2.49 19.09
CA ARG A 102 -6.89 -2.09 18.01
C ARG A 102 -6.50 -0.62 18.10
N ARG A 103 -7.47 0.25 18.34
CA ARG A 103 -7.23 1.69 18.49
C ARG A 103 -6.27 2.00 19.64
N LEU A 104 -6.48 1.41 20.79
CA LEU A 104 -5.65 1.63 21.96
C LEU A 104 -4.23 1.08 21.80
N ILE A 105 -4.07 -0.09 21.16
CA ILE A 105 -2.77 -0.65 20.79
C ILE A 105 -2.02 0.32 19.87
N GLN A 106 -2.69 0.83 18.82
CA GLN A 106 -2.10 1.80 17.91
C GLN A 106 -1.64 3.08 18.64
N ARG A 107 -2.49 3.61 19.53
CA ARG A 107 -2.15 4.79 20.34
C ARG A 107 -0.96 4.52 21.26
N MET A 108 -0.90 3.35 21.87
CA MET A 108 0.22 2.97 22.73
C MET A 108 1.53 2.84 21.93
N GLN A 109 1.50 2.23 20.76
CA GLN A 109 2.66 2.16 19.86
C GLN A 109 3.14 3.56 19.43
N GLN A 110 2.21 4.47 19.10
CA GLN A 110 2.54 5.87 18.81
C GLN A 110 3.19 6.58 20.01
N SER A 111 2.67 6.37 21.21
CA SER A 111 3.23 6.95 22.45
C SER A 111 4.64 6.43 22.71
N LEU A 112 4.87 5.11 22.60
CA LEU A 112 6.19 4.49 22.75
C LEU A 112 7.20 5.03 21.73
N LEU A 113 6.77 5.16 20.47
CA LEU A 113 7.63 5.70 19.42
C LEU A 113 7.92 7.20 19.64
N ALA A 114 6.94 7.97 20.07
CA ALA A 114 7.14 9.39 20.38
C ALA A 114 8.14 9.61 21.52
N ALA A 115 8.08 8.77 22.56
CA ALA A 115 9.01 8.80 23.70
C ALA A 115 10.44 8.36 23.32
N ASN A 116 10.60 7.55 22.27
CA ASN A 116 11.87 6.97 21.83
C ASN A 116 12.12 7.23 20.34
N ARG A 117 11.79 8.45 19.87
CA ARG A 117 11.90 8.82 18.47
C ARG A 117 13.37 8.74 18.00
N PRO A 118 13.69 7.95 16.98
CA PRO A 118 15.03 7.93 16.43
C PRO A 118 15.36 9.24 15.72
N SER A 119 16.63 9.62 15.74
CA SER A 119 17.13 10.76 14.97
C SER A 119 16.90 10.57 13.48
N PRO A 120 16.71 11.67 12.73
CA PRO A 120 16.64 11.60 11.26
C PRO A 120 17.89 10.92 10.68
N PRO A 121 17.76 10.24 9.53
CA PRO A 121 18.91 9.64 8.86
C PRO A 121 19.98 10.70 8.53
N THR A 122 21.24 10.36 8.77
CA THR A 122 22.36 11.23 8.41
C THR A 122 22.61 11.18 6.89
N GLU A 123 23.23 12.23 6.35
CA GLU A 123 23.61 12.29 4.92
C GLU A 123 24.49 11.07 4.53
N ALA A 124 25.40 10.68 5.39
CA ALA A 124 26.24 9.50 5.17
C ALA A 124 25.43 8.18 5.12
N ALA A 125 24.33 8.08 5.89
CA ALA A 125 23.43 6.91 5.82
C ALA A 125 22.63 6.90 4.51
N VAL A 126 22.17 8.07 4.04
CA VAL A 126 21.46 8.21 2.77
C VAL A 126 22.38 7.85 1.59
N LEU A 127 23.61 8.34 1.61
CA LEU A 127 24.60 8.03 0.56
C LEU A 127 24.95 6.53 0.54
N ARG A 128 25.13 5.89 1.69
CA ARG A 128 25.33 4.44 1.76
C ARG A 128 24.15 3.68 1.19
N ALA A 129 22.93 4.02 1.63
CA ALA A 129 21.71 3.36 1.14
C ALA A 129 21.53 3.53 -0.37
N PHE A 130 21.91 4.66 -0.93
CA PHE A 130 21.94 4.89 -2.37
C PHE A 130 22.94 3.97 -3.07
N ASN A 131 24.18 3.90 -2.60
CA ASN A 131 25.23 3.07 -3.20
C ASN A 131 24.91 1.57 -3.11
N ASP A 132 24.36 1.12 -1.97
CA ASP A 132 24.01 -0.28 -1.74
C ASP A 132 22.81 -0.75 -2.58
N ARG A 133 21.95 0.18 -3.01
CA ARG A 133 20.69 -0.11 -3.71
C ARG A 133 20.64 0.42 -5.14
N THR A 134 21.76 0.77 -5.76
CA THR A 134 21.80 1.41 -7.09
C THR A 134 21.01 0.61 -8.13
N ALA A 135 21.09 -0.71 -8.12
CA ALA A 135 20.33 -1.58 -9.04
C ALA A 135 18.81 -1.50 -8.84
N ASP A 136 18.35 -1.36 -7.59
CA ASP A 136 16.92 -1.30 -7.25
C ASP A 136 16.33 0.11 -7.48
N LEU A 137 17.18 1.12 -7.59
CA LEU A 137 16.80 2.53 -7.73
C LEU A 137 16.80 2.99 -9.20
N ARG A 138 16.85 2.06 -10.16
CA ARG A 138 16.81 2.42 -11.59
C ARG A 138 15.53 3.14 -11.95
N GLN A 139 15.66 4.18 -12.77
CA GLN A 139 14.51 4.85 -13.37
C GLN A 139 14.03 4.03 -14.56
N PRO A 140 12.75 3.66 -14.62
CA PRO A 140 12.22 2.88 -15.72
C PRO A 140 12.27 3.68 -17.03
N ALA A 141 12.22 2.96 -18.15
CA ALA A 141 12.04 3.58 -19.44
C ALA A 141 10.70 4.33 -19.52
N LEU A 142 10.71 5.52 -20.13
CA LEU A 142 9.53 6.36 -20.34
C LEU A 142 9.23 6.49 -21.82
N TYR A 143 7.96 6.37 -22.14
CA TYR A 143 7.42 6.43 -23.48
C TYR A 143 6.41 7.57 -23.58
N SER A 144 6.58 8.42 -24.60
CA SER A 144 5.56 9.39 -25.00
C SER A 144 5.05 8.97 -26.37
N ILE A 145 3.76 8.67 -26.43
CA ILE A 145 3.11 8.12 -27.63
C ILE A 145 1.83 8.86 -27.96
N GLN A 146 1.51 8.91 -29.26
CA GLN A 146 0.17 9.11 -29.78
C GLN A 146 -0.26 7.85 -30.52
N HIS A 147 -1.56 7.59 -30.62
CA HIS A 147 -2.02 6.41 -31.34
C HIS A 147 -3.32 6.64 -32.10
N ILE A 148 -3.50 5.86 -33.17
CA ILE A 148 -4.74 5.69 -33.89
C ILE A 148 -5.31 4.33 -33.49
N TYR A 149 -6.60 4.28 -33.16
CA TYR A 149 -7.25 3.09 -32.65
C TYR A 149 -8.33 2.57 -33.60
N PHE A 150 -8.34 1.26 -33.83
CA PHE A 150 -9.38 0.53 -34.54
C PHE A 150 -9.92 -0.61 -33.66
N PRO A 151 -11.24 -0.59 -33.31
CA PRO A 151 -11.88 -1.68 -32.59
C PRO A 151 -11.79 -3.01 -33.39
N ARG A 152 -11.89 -4.14 -32.70
CA ARG A 152 -11.76 -5.48 -33.31
C ARG A 152 -12.82 -5.74 -34.39
N ASP A 153 -14.01 -5.20 -34.25
CA ASP A 153 -15.14 -5.30 -35.17
C ASP A 153 -15.07 -4.35 -36.39
N ARG A 154 -14.04 -3.48 -36.43
CA ARG A 154 -13.80 -2.49 -37.50
C ARG A 154 -12.60 -2.86 -38.39
N ARG A 155 -12.51 -4.11 -38.74
CA ARG A 155 -11.39 -4.63 -39.55
C ARG A 155 -11.36 -3.99 -40.95
N ASP A 156 -12.51 -3.89 -41.61
CA ASP A 156 -12.59 -3.34 -42.97
C ASP A 156 -12.17 -1.86 -43.00
N ASP A 157 -12.57 -1.07 -41.99
CA ASP A 157 -12.17 0.32 -41.85
C ASP A 157 -10.65 0.44 -41.67
N ARG A 158 -10.05 -0.46 -40.88
CA ARG A 158 -8.61 -0.52 -40.68
C ARG A 158 -7.87 -0.86 -41.98
N GLU A 159 -8.31 -1.89 -42.70
CA GLU A 159 -7.70 -2.33 -43.98
C GLU A 159 -7.83 -1.23 -45.05
N ALA A 160 -8.97 -0.53 -45.09
CA ALA A 160 -9.16 0.63 -45.98
C ALA A 160 -8.23 1.80 -45.60
N PHE A 161 -7.98 2.02 -44.31
CA PHE A 161 -7.00 3.01 -43.87
C PHE A 161 -5.58 2.61 -44.28
N GLU A 162 -5.15 1.39 -43.99
CA GLU A 162 -3.83 0.86 -44.34
C GLU A 162 -3.51 0.99 -45.82
N SER A 163 -4.51 0.76 -46.69
CA SER A 163 -4.35 0.80 -48.15
C SER A 163 -4.20 2.20 -48.74
N ARG A 164 -4.59 3.24 -48.00
CA ARG A 164 -4.62 4.62 -48.49
C ARG A 164 -3.54 5.52 -47.89
N ILE A 165 -2.95 5.07 -46.77
CA ILE A 165 -2.08 5.97 -45.98
C ILE A 165 -0.63 5.85 -46.44
N ASP A 166 0.03 6.98 -46.57
CA ASP A 166 1.47 7.06 -46.68
C ASP A 166 2.08 7.32 -45.30
N TRP A 167 2.59 6.28 -44.70
CA TRP A 167 3.18 6.29 -43.36
C TRP A 167 4.37 7.26 -43.22
N THR A 168 5.03 7.59 -44.32
CA THR A 168 6.22 8.45 -44.30
C THR A 168 5.85 9.94 -44.21
N SER A 169 4.67 10.31 -44.68
CA SER A 169 4.16 11.67 -44.73
C SER A 169 3.03 11.95 -43.71
N LEU A 170 2.57 10.91 -42.99
CA LEU A 170 1.46 11.04 -42.07
C LEU A 170 1.86 11.82 -40.81
N ASP A 171 1.32 13.03 -40.68
CA ASP A 171 1.46 13.83 -39.45
C ASP A 171 0.66 13.23 -38.30
N ALA A 172 1.29 13.12 -37.11
CA ALA A 172 0.68 12.47 -35.95
C ALA A 172 -0.61 13.14 -35.46
N ASN A 173 -0.71 14.48 -35.55
CA ASN A 173 -1.90 15.20 -35.10
C ASN A 173 -3.05 15.05 -36.12
N GLN A 174 -2.73 15.04 -37.42
CA GLN A 174 -3.70 14.82 -38.49
C GLN A 174 -4.20 13.37 -38.49
N ALA A 175 -3.35 12.43 -38.08
CA ALA A 175 -3.65 11.02 -38.06
C ALA A 175 -4.84 10.65 -37.13
N LEU A 176 -5.06 11.42 -36.07
CA LEU A 176 -6.15 11.17 -35.09
C LEU A 176 -7.55 11.18 -35.73
N GLN A 177 -7.74 11.87 -36.87
CA GLN A 177 -9.02 11.88 -37.56
C GLN A 177 -9.40 10.56 -38.23
N TYR A 178 -8.44 9.65 -38.43
CA TYR A 178 -8.68 8.38 -39.12
C TYR A 178 -9.13 7.24 -38.22
N GLY A 179 -8.90 7.36 -36.90
CA GLY A 179 -9.23 6.32 -35.93
C GLY A 179 -10.58 6.47 -35.27
N PHE A 180 -10.89 5.54 -34.42
CA PHE A 180 -12.08 5.53 -33.57
C PHE A 180 -11.75 6.12 -32.19
N PRO A 181 -12.76 6.65 -31.47
CA PRO A 181 -12.57 7.14 -30.11
C PRO A 181 -12.02 6.05 -29.17
N PHE A 182 -10.98 6.39 -28.41
CA PHE A 182 -10.41 5.53 -27.37
C PHE A 182 -10.67 6.16 -26.00
N LEU A 183 -11.21 5.38 -25.06
CA LEU A 183 -11.71 5.90 -23.79
C LEU A 183 -10.63 6.61 -22.96
N SER A 184 -9.40 6.08 -22.96
CA SER A 184 -8.29 6.64 -22.21
C SER A 184 -7.54 7.78 -22.92
N GLY A 185 -8.05 8.23 -24.09
CA GLY A 185 -7.43 9.30 -24.88
C GLY A 185 -6.42 8.79 -25.92
N TYR A 186 -5.78 9.72 -26.61
CA TYR A 186 -4.93 9.41 -27.78
C TYR A 186 -3.46 9.65 -27.55
N ARG A 187 -3.11 10.37 -26.48
CA ARG A 187 -1.74 10.78 -26.19
C ARG A 187 -1.37 10.47 -24.76
N PHE A 188 -0.24 9.82 -24.59
CA PHE A 188 0.32 9.39 -23.30
C PHE A 188 1.75 9.94 -23.22
N VAL A 189 2.04 10.76 -22.22
CA VAL A 189 3.34 11.45 -22.08
C VAL A 189 4.08 10.88 -20.87
N ASP A 190 5.34 10.48 -21.08
CA ASP A 190 6.25 9.97 -20.04
C ASP A 190 5.65 8.81 -19.22
N HIS A 191 5.00 7.88 -19.89
CA HIS A 191 4.44 6.68 -19.27
C HIS A 191 5.44 5.53 -19.25
N THR A 192 5.48 4.80 -18.14
CA THR A 192 6.21 3.52 -18.07
C THR A 192 5.46 2.41 -18.80
N LEU A 193 6.16 1.32 -19.18
CA LEU A 193 5.50 0.14 -19.76
C LEU A 193 4.43 -0.44 -18.83
N ALA A 194 4.63 -0.41 -17.50
CA ALA A 194 3.64 -0.88 -16.54
C ALA A 194 2.34 -0.03 -16.57
N GLN A 195 2.48 1.30 -16.70
CA GLN A 195 1.33 2.20 -16.83
C GLN A 195 0.60 1.99 -18.17
N LEU A 196 1.34 1.83 -19.27
CA LEU A 196 0.77 1.53 -20.58
C LEU A 196 0.12 0.14 -20.61
N ALA A 197 0.70 -0.86 -19.94
CA ALA A 197 0.09 -2.19 -19.81
C ALA A 197 -1.26 -2.14 -19.09
N GLY A 198 -1.42 -1.27 -18.10
CA GLY A 198 -2.70 -1.02 -17.44
C GLY A 198 -3.77 -0.43 -18.36
N GLN A 199 -3.37 0.26 -19.44
CA GLN A 199 -4.29 0.88 -20.41
C GLN A 199 -4.56 -0.03 -21.62
N PHE A 200 -3.54 -0.72 -22.14
CA PHE A 200 -3.58 -1.43 -23.42
C PHE A 200 -3.46 -2.96 -23.30
N GLY A 201 -2.96 -3.45 -22.17
CA GLY A 201 -2.62 -4.85 -21.95
C GLY A 201 -1.14 -5.17 -22.20
N THR A 202 -0.71 -6.36 -21.74
CA THR A 202 0.70 -6.78 -21.77
C THR A 202 1.23 -7.00 -23.19
N GLN A 203 0.41 -7.57 -24.09
CA GLN A 203 0.79 -7.83 -25.47
C GLN A 203 1.19 -6.56 -26.22
N PHE A 204 0.41 -5.48 -26.03
CA PHE A 204 0.71 -4.18 -26.64
C PHE A 204 2.09 -3.65 -26.22
N VAL A 205 2.40 -3.69 -24.92
CA VAL A 205 3.67 -3.13 -24.40
C VAL A 205 4.87 -4.00 -24.78
N GLU A 206 4.71 -5.31 -24.94
CA GLU A 206 5.76 -6.20 -25.44
C GLU A 206 6.12 -5.85 -26.89
N GLN A 207 5.11 -5.63 -27.74
CA GLN A 207 5.30 -5.20 -29.13
C GLN A 207 5.92 -3.80 -29.19
N LEU A 208 5.37 -2.83 -28.42
CA LEU A 208 5.94 -1.48 -28.35
C LEU A 208 7.40 -1.49 -27.93
N ARG A 209 7.76 -2.31 -26.95
CA ARG A 209 9.14 -2.44 -26.47
C ARG A 209 10.08 -3.00 -27.55
N ALA A 210 9.63 -3.98 -28.32
CA ALA A 210 10.42 -4.57 -29.40
C ALA A 210 10.74 -3.54 -30.50
N ASP A 211 9.79 -2.66 -30.81
CA ASP A 211 9.86 -1.72 -31.93
C ASP A 211 10.36 -0.32 -31.52
N SER A 212 10.62 -0.07 -30.25
CA SER A 212 10.94 1.29 -29.71
C SER A 212 12.34 1.81 -30.01
N ALA A 213 13.11 1.16 -30.85
CA ALA A 213 14.48 1.58 -31.18
C ALA A 213 14.55 2.93 -31.95
N THR A 214 13.48 3.34 -32.63
CA THR A 214 13.44 4.54 -33.49
C THR A 214 12.32 5.48 -33.07
N LYS A 215 12.65 6.76 -32.84
CA LYS A 215 11.68 7.83 -32.54
C LYS A 215 11.14 8.45 -33.84
N ASN A 216 10.01 9.12 -33.72
CA ASN A 216 9.33 9.84 -34.82
C ASN A 216 9.04 8.94 -36.01
N VAL A 217 8.56 7.74 -35.71
CA VAL A 217 8.07 6.77 -36.68
C VAL A 217 6.74 6.19 -36.21
N TRP A 218 5.93 5.75 -37.17
CA TRP A 218 4.73 4.96 -36.91
C TRP A 218 5.11 3.50 -36.66
N LEU A 219 4.64 2.95 -35.58
CA LEU A 219 4.79 1.54 -35.21
C LEU A 219 3.42 0.85 -35.31
N GLY A 220 3.41 -0.40 -35.73
CA GLY A 220 2.18 -1.19 -35.71
C GLY A 220 1.87 -1.93 -37.00
N PRO A 221 0.71 -2.60 -37.03
CA PRO A 221 -0.33 -2.54 -35.99
C PRO A 221 0.06 -3.28 -34.69
N LEU A 222 -0.15 -2.64 -33.54
CA LEU A 222 0.04 -3.23 -32.20
C LEU A 222 -1.31 -3.68 -31.65
N GLU A 223 -1.38 -4.90 -31.12
CA GLU A 223 -2.61 -5.46 -30.58
C GLU A 223 -2.77 -5.13 -29.09
N SER A 224 -3.94 -4.62 -28.72
CA SER A 224 -4.37 -4.42 -27.34
C SER A 224 -5.56 -5.33 -26.99
N THR A 225 -5.99 -5.28 -25.71
CA THR A 225 -7.25 -5.93 -25.28
C THR A 225 -8.48 -5.41 -26.01
N PHE A 226 -8.44 -4.21 -26.59
CA PHE A 226 -9.57 -3.52 -27.23
C PHE A 226 -9.57 -3.65 -28.74
N GLY A 227 -8.42 -3.77 -29.40
CA GLY A 227 -8.26 -3.82 -30.84
C GLY A 227 -6.85 -3.53 -31.29
N MET A 228 -6.72 -2.91 -32.47
CA MET A 228 -5.45 -2.63 -33.11
C MET A 228 -5.10 -1.13 -33.02
N HIS A 229 -3.82 -0.86 -32.82
CA HIS A 229 -3.31 0.50 -32.69
C HIS A 229 -2.13 0.73 -33.63
N TYR A 230 -2.08 1.91 -34.23
CA TYR A 230 -0.87 2.45 -34.87
C TYR A 230 -0.33 3.54 -33.95
N VAL A 231 0.90 3.40 -33.55
CA VAL A 231 1.50 4.20 -32.51
C VAL A 231 2.59 5.09 -33.08
N TRP A 232 2.48 6.39 -32.88
CA TRP A 232 3.54 7.35 -33.12
C TRP A 232 4.37 7.48 -31.85
N LEU A 233 5.65 7.07 -31.91
CA LEU A 233 6.58 7.21 -30.80
C LEU A 233 7.18 8.62 -30.78
N GLU A 234 6.59 9.55 -30.04
CA GLU A 234 7.05 10.93 -29.92
C GLU A 234 8.40 11.03 -29.21
N ASN A 235 8.52 10.33 -28.09
CA ASN A 235 9.74 10.32 -27.30
C ASN A 235 9.92 8.99 -26.58
N PHE A 236 11.17 8.60 -26.42
CA PHE A 236 11.58 7.45 -25.65
C PHE A 236 12.79 7.82 -24.81
N GLN A 237 12.71 7.62 -23.52
CA GLN A 237 13.81 7.74 -22.58
C GLN A 237 14.14 6.33 -22.09
N PRO A 238 15.35 5.81 -22.36
CA PRO A 238 15.72 4.48 -21.89
C PRO A 238 15.80 4.43 -20.36
N GLU A 239 15.68 3.24 -19.81
CA GLU A 239 15.95 3.03 -18.38
C GLU A 239 17.39 3.45 -18.06
N ARG A 240 17.58 4.01 -16.90
CA ARG A 240 18.88 4.49 -16.44
C ARG A 240 19.00 4.37 -14.92
N ASP A 241 20.20 4.44 -14.42
CA ASP A 241 20.43 4.56 -12.98
C ASP A 241 19.85 5.88 -12.46
N ALA A 242 19.25 5.83 -11.29
CA ALA A 242 18.76 7.02 -10.63
C ALA A 242 19.92 7.89 -10.14
N ARG A 243 19.76 9.20 -10.19
CA ARG A 243 20.66 10.14 -9.53
C ARG A 243 20.20 10.36 -8.08
N LEU A 244 21.12 10.54 -7.15
CA LEU A 244 20.81 10.71 -5.74
C LEU A 244 19.73 11.76 -5.47
N PRO A 245 19.71 12.96 -6.09
CA PRO A 245 18.66 13.94 -5.85
C PRO A 245 17.24 13.44 -6.18
N GLU A 246 17.10 12.54 -7.17
CA GLU A 246 15.79 12.01 -7.63
C GLU A 246 15.17 11.05 -6.63
N VAL A 247 15.99 10.32 -5.87
CA VAL A 247 15.55 9.27 -4.94
C VAL A 247 15.83 9.60 -3.47
N ARG A 248 16.50 10.74 -3.21
CA ARG A 248 16.95 11.13 -1.88
C ARG A 248 15.83 11.13 -0.84
N GLN A 249 14.69 11.73 -1.18
CA GLN A 249 13.56 11.80 -0.23
C GLN A 249 12.95 10.42 0.04
N SER A 250 12.86 9.57 -0.97
CA SER A 250 12.41 8.17 -0.79
C SER A 250 13.35 7.40 0.12
N LEU A 251 14.66 7.52 -0.07
CA LEU A 251 15.66 6.88 0.79
C LEU A 251 15.57 7.36 2.24
N ILE A 252 15.41 8.67 2.46
CA ILE A 252 15.20 9.24 3.80
C ILE A 252 13.96 8.63 4.45
N ASN A 253 12.85 8.56 3.73
CA ASN A 253 11.59 7.99 4.24
C ASN A 253 11.74 6.50 4.57
N ASP A 254 12.40 5.73 3.73
CA ASP A 254 12.66 4.29 3.95
C ASP A 254 13.55 4.08 5.18
N LEU A 255 14.65 4.81 5.29
CA LEU A 255 15.56 4.72 6.44
C LEU A 255 14.86 5.14 7.72
N GLN A 256 14.07 6.21 7.71
CA GLN A 256 13.30 6.67 8.87
C GLN A 256 12.25 5.64 9.28
N LYS A 257 11.56 5.03 8.31
CA LYS A 257 10.60 3.96 8.55
C LYS A 257 11.26 2.75 9.22
N GLN A 258 12.42 2.32 8.73
CA GLN A 258 13.19 1.22 9.30
C GLN A 258 13.65 1.55 10.74
N ALA A 259 14.17 2.77 10.97
CA ALA A 259 14.57 3.22 12.28
C ALA A 259 13.39 3.26 13.27
N ASN A 260 12.22 3.74 12.83
CA ASN A 260 10.99 3.77 13.65
C ASN A 260 10.54 2.34 14.03
N ILE A 261 10.58 1.39 13.09
CA ILE A 261 10.24 -0.02 13.35
C ILE A 261 11.21 -0.62 14.39
N ALA A 262 12.50 -0.35 14.23
CA ALA A 262 13.53 -0.85 15.17
C ALA A 262 13.35 -0.23 16.57
N ALA A 263 13.11 1.07 16.66
CA ALA A 263 12.87 1.78 17.92
C ALA A 263 11.62 1.26 18.64
N LEU A 264 10.51 1.07 17.89
CA LEU A 264 9.28 0.51 18.45
C LEU A 264 9.49 -0.92 18.95
N ARG A 265 10.20 -1.78 18.20
CA ARG A 265 10.52 -3.14 18.62
C ARG A 265 11.35 -3.14 19.92
N THR A 266 12.33 -2.26 20.02
CA THR A 266 13.13 -2.08 21.24
C THR A 266 12.27 -1.65 22.42
N SER A 267 11.38 -0.67 22.22
CA SER A 267 10.47 -0.17 23.27
C SER A 267 9.49 -1.26 23.73
N VAL A 268 8.93 -2.06 22.82
CA VAL A 268 8.07 -3.20 23.16
C VAL A 268 8.85 -4.26 23.95
N ASN A 269 10.07 -4.57 23.55
CA ASN A 269 10.93 -5.52 24.29
C ASN A 269 11.28 -5.01 25.69
N GLN A 270 11.50 -3.73 25.87
CA GLN A 270 11.70 -3.12 27.21
C GLN A 270 10.42 -3.22 28.03
N LEU A 271 9.27 -2.89 27.43
CA LEU A 271 7.96 -2.96 28.09
C LEU A 271 7.65 -4.39 28.60
N ARG A 272 8.01 -5.44 27.86
CA ARG A 272 7.83 -6.84 28.30
C ARG A 272 8.49 -7.13 29.66
N ARG A 273 9.58 -6.45 30.00
CA ARG A 273 10.26 -6.62 31.30
C ARG A 273 9.42 -6.16 32.49
N SER A 274 8.42 -5.31 32.24
CA SER A 274 7.51 -4.76 33.26
C SER A 274 6.34 -5.69 33.56
N TYR A 275 6.15 -6.74 32.78
CA TYR A 275 5.05 -7.70 32.91
C TYR A 275 5.58 -9.13 33.17
N GLU A 276 4.72 -9.95 33.73
CA GLU A 276 4.90 -11.40 33.81
C GLU A 276 4.15 -12.05 32.63
N ILE A 277 4.90 -12.58 31.67
CA ILE A 277 4.34 -13.17 30.45
C ILE A 277 4.21 -14.67 30.60
N VAL A 278 2.97 -15.17 30.68
CA VAL A 278 2.64 -16.59 30.73
C VAL A 278 2.31 -17.07 29.31
N ARG A 279 3.00 -18.15 28.87
CA ARG A 279 2.88 -18.71 27.51
C ARG A 279 2.02 -19.96 27.51
#